data_6828584f90c7b4ec531eeea81f1c1efe
#
_entry.id   6828584f90c7b4ec531eeea81f1c1efe
#
_cell.length_a   1.000
_cell.length_b   1.000
_cell.length_c   1.000
_cell.angle_alpha   90.00
_cell.angle_beta   90.00
_cell.angle_gamma   90.00
#
_symmetry.space_group_name_H-M   'P 1'
#
loop_
_entity.id
_entity.type
_entity.pdbx_description
1 polymer ?
#
loop_
_entity_poly.entity_id
_entity_poly.type
_entity_poly.pdbx_seq_one_letter_code
_entity_poly.pdbx_strand_id
1 'polypeptide(L)'
;SSGGYDVYRKNKYGFEEKTGSVKYLVNKIAEYENKNVVIAGGGDSAVDWALSLAPVAKSLSIIHRRPKFRAAPNSVSQLNELVKLGKIDMVVPYQLHSLKGENGKLKEVILADMDCHEKALEADVLLPFYGLSMELGPIAEWGLNIDKKHIAVNQATMETNIERIFAIGDIAHYEGKLKLILCGFH
;
A
#
# COMPACT_ATOMS: atom_id res chain seq x y z
N SER A 1 10.68 -2.37 -10.13
CA SER A 1 10.30 -1.19 -10.92
C SER A 1 8.81 -0.89 -10.75
N SER A 2 8.49 0.34 -10.42
CA SER A 2 7.13 0.81 -10.09
C SER A 2 6.18 0.98 -11.29
N GLY A 3 6.65 0.85 -12.53
CA GLY A 3 5.92 1.25 -13.72
C GLY A 3 4.58 0.55 -13.97
N GLY A 4 4.46 -0.75 -13.78
CA GLY A 4 3.21 -1.49 -13.98
C GLY A 4 2.14 -1.22 -12.92
N TYR A 5 2.58 -0.86 -11.72
CA TYR A 5 1.73 -0.56 -10.58
C TYR A 5 1.00 0.79 -10.73
N ASP A 6 1.68 1.79 -11.26
CA ASP A 6 1.13 3.12 -11.47
C ASP A 6 0.07 3.12 -12.58
N VAL A 7 0.28 2.34 -13.65
CA VAL A 7 -0.68 2.20 -14.75
C VAL A 7 -1.99 1.54 -14.28
N TYR A 8 -1.91 0.49 -13.47
CA TYR A 8 -3.09 -0.19 -12.96
C TYR A 8 -3.94 0.72 -12.06
N ARG A 9 -3.31 1.57 -11.25
CA ARG A 9 -4.00 2.50 -10.37
C ARG A 9 -4.64 3.66 -11.11
N LYS A 10 -3.96 4.22 -12.11
CA LYS A 10 -4.51 5.30 -12.96
C LYS A 10 -5.82 4.89 -13.63
N ASN A 11 -5.90 3.66 -14.12
CA ASN A 11 -7.09 3.16 -14.82
C ASN A 11 -8.25 2.83 -13.89
N LYS A 12 -8.00 2.51 -12.61
CA LYS A 12 -9.05 2.03 -11.71
C LYS A 12 -9.90 3.15 -11.11
N TYR A 13 -9.33 4.32 -10.86
CA TYR A 13 -10.02 5.39 -10.12
C TYR A 13 -10.24 6.68 -10.92
N GLY A 14 -9.74 6.77 -12.15
CA GLY A 14 -9.97 7.93 -13.04
C GLY A 14 -9.41 9.27 -12.57
N PHE A 15 -8.84 9.33 -11.35
CA PHE A 15 -8.19 10.50 -10.80
C PHE A 15 -6.68 10.38 -11.02
N GLU A 16 -6.17 11.20 -11.90
CA GLU A 16 -4.76 11.19 -12.25
C GLU A 16 -3.90 11.88 -11.19
N GLU A 17 -2.66 11.44 -11.06
CA GLU A 17 -1.59 12.10 -10.31
C GLU A 17 -1.43 13.60 -10.65
N LYS A 18 -1.85 14.00 -11.83
CA LYS A 18 -1.81 15.40 -12.30
C LYS A 18 -2.49 16.40 -11.37
N THR A 19 -3.43 15.96 -10.53
CA THR A 19 -4.13 16.83 -9.59
C THR A 19 -3.38 17.01 -8.27
N GLY A 20 -2.35 16.20 -7.99
CA GLY A 20 -1.63 16.22 -6.72
C GLY A 20 -2.44 15.76 -5.49
N SER A 21 -3.69 15.30 -5.71
CA SER A 21 -4.58 14.88 -4.62
C SER A 21 -4.49 13.38 -4.33
N VAL A 22 -4.13 12.54 -5.31
CA VAL A 22 -3.84 11.11 -5.10
C VAL A 22 -2.34 10.91 -5.21
N LYS A 23 -1.71 10.50 -4.11
CA LYS A 23 -0.25 10.34 -4.05
C LYS A 23 0.10 8.92 -3.61
N TYR A 24 1.02 8.29 -4.33
CA TYR A 24 1.50 6.94 -4.04
C TYR A 24 2.81 6.92 -3.24
N LEU A 25 3.39 8.09 -3.05
CA LEU A 25 4.63 8.30 -2.30
C LEU A 25 4.51 9.58 -1.48
N VAL A 26 4.97 9.52 -0.25
CA VAL A 26 5.11 10.69 0.62
C VAL A 26 6.56 11.19 0.52
N ASN A 27 6.75 12.36 -0.07
CA ASN A 27 8.08 12.97 -0.22
C ASN A 27 8.42 13.90 0.95
N LYS A 28 7.46 14.72 1.37
CA LYS A 28 7.65 15.70 2.45
C LYS A 28 6.39 15.71 3.33
N ILE A 29 6.57 15.54 4.63
CA ILE A 29 5.47 15.56 5.62
C ILE A 29 4.75 16.92 5.64
N ALA A 30 5.50 18.02 5.48
CA ALA A 30 4.94 19.37 5.44
C ALA A 30 3.87 19.60 4.35
N GLU A 31 3.87 18.80 3.29
CA GLU A 31 2.83 18.90 2.25
C GLU A 31 1.43 18.50 2.72
N TYR A 32 1.32 17.86 3.88
CA TYR A 32 0.08 17.35 4.47
C TYR A 32 -0.41 18.19 5.66
N GLU A 33 0.30 19.25 6.00
CA GLU A 33 -0.11 20.18 7.06
C GLU A 33 -1.49 20.78 6.73
N ASN A 34 -2.35 20.79 7.76
CA ASN A 34 -3.72 21.32 7.68
C ASN A 34 -4.60 20.71 6.58
N LYS A 35 -4.29 19.50 6.12
CA LYS A 35 -5.09 18.76 5.11
C LYS A 35 -5.89 17.62 5.72
N ASN A 36 -7.03 17.33 5.12
CA ASN A 36 -7.79 16.12 5.37
C ASN A 36 -7.15 14.98 4.57
N VAL A 37 -6.50 14.04 5.26
CA VAL A 37 -5.74 12.95 4.66
C VAL A 37 -6.47 11.63 4.84
N VAL A 38 -6.67 10.90 3.76
CA VAL A 38 -7.19 9.54 3.78
C VAL A 38 -6.10 8.57 3.34
N ILE A 39 -5.79 7.58 4.16
CA ILE A 39 -4.84 6.51 3.87
C ILE A 39 -5.61 5.22 3.62
N ALA A 40 -5.39 4.57 2.48
CA ALA A 40 -6.02 3.32 2.12
C ALA A 40 -5.01 2.17 2.12
N GLY A 41 -5.12 1.27 3.10
CA GLY A 41 -4.22 0.13 3.23
C GLY A 41 -4.19 -0.44 4.64
N GLY A 42 -3.54 -1.58 4.83
CA GLY A 42 -3.44 -2.26 6.13
C GLY A 42 -2.10 -2.96 6.35
N GLY A 43 -1.09 -2.64 5.56
CA GLY A 43 0.30 -3.08 5.73
C GLY A 43 1.16 -2.03 6.44
N ASP A 44 2.46 -2.34 6.61
CA ASP A 44 3.42 -1.48 7.31
C ASP A 44 3.42 -0.05 6.76
N SER A 45 3.53 0.13 5.45
CA SER A 45 3.55 1.47 4.83
C SER A 45 2.32 2.31 5.18
N ALA A 46 1.12 1.72 5.22
CA ALA A 46 -0.10 2.44 5.55
C ALA A 46 -0.10 2.89 7.01
N VAL A 47 0.30 2.01 7.92
CA VAL A 47 0.32 2.28 9.36
C VAL A 47 1.43 3.27 9.70
N ASP A 48 2.66 3.08 9.18
CA ASP A 48 3.79 3.96 9.48
C ASP A 48 3.55 5.39 8.98
N TRP A 49 2.95 5.55 7.79
CA TRP A 49 2.56 6.88 7.32
C TRP A 49 1.37 7.47 8.09
N ALA A 50 0.42 6.65 8.57
CA ALA A 50 -0.63 7.15 9.44
C ALA A 50 -0.05 7.71 10.76
N LEU A 51 0.88 6.99 11.39
CA LEU A 51 1.58 7.46 12.58
C LEU A 51 2.37 8.75 12.33
N SER A 52 3.07 8.83 11.19
CA SER A 52 3.91 9.98 10.85
C SER A 52 3.12 11.23 10.47
N LEU A 53 1.94 11.09 9.87
CA LEU A 53 1.13 12.22 9.40
C LEU A 53 0.09 12.67 10.41
N ALA A 54 -0.29 11.84 11.40
CA ALA A 54 -1.27 12.19 12.42
C ALA A 54 -0.96 13.51 13.19
N PRO A 55 0.32 13.84 13.48
CA PRO A 55 0.65 15.08 14.18
C PRO A 55 0.46 16.36 13.36
N VAL A 56 0.46 16.26 12.02
CA VAL A 56 0.50 17.44 11.12
C VAL A 56 -0.78 17.63 10.31
N ALA A 57 -1.49 16.55 10.02
CA ALA A 57 -2.75 16.60 9.28
C ALA A 57 -3.84 17.30 10.07
N LYS A 58 -4.76 18.00 9.38
CA LYS A 58 -5.98 18.54 9.99
C LYS A 58 -6.89 17.43 10.47
N SER A 59 -7.09 16.42 9.65
CA SER A 59 -7.74 15.16 9.98
C SER A 59 -7.03 14.01 9.27
N LEU A 60 -7.02 12.84 9.87
CA LEU A 60 -6.43 11.65 9.28
C LEU A 60 -7.36 10.46 9.46
N SER A 61 -7.75 9.84 8.35
CA SER A 61 -8.52 8.60 8.35
C SER A 61 -7.70 7.49 7.71
N ILE A 62 -7.67 6.32 8.35
CA ILE A 62 -7.09 5.10 7.78
C ILE A 62 -8.21 4.10 7.46
N ILE A 63 -8.28 3.67 6.19
CA ILE A 63 -9.29 2.73 5.72
C ILE A 63 -8.68 1.38 5.40
N HIS A 64 -9.34 0.31 5.82
CA HIS A 64 -8.93 -1.05 5.47
C HIS A 64 -10.14 -1.98 5.37
N ARG A 65 -10.08 -2.90 4.39
CA ARG A 65 -11.17 -3.85 4.11
C ARG A 65 -11.35 -4.93 5.18
N ARG A 66 -10.39 -5.07 6.11
CA ARG A 66 -10.43 -6.06 7.21
C ARG A 66 -10.15 -5.35 8.52
N PRO A 67 -10.76 -5.78 9.63
CA PRO A 67 -10.47 -5.22 10.95
C PRO A 67 -9.02 -5.45 11.41
N LYS A 68 -8.37 -6.51 10.90
CA LYS A 68 -6.99 -6.88 11.27
C LYS A 68 -5.99 -6.29 10.29
N PHE A 69 -5.11 -5.45 10.79
CA PHE A 69 -3.94 -4.93 10.06
C PHE A 69 -2.83 -5.98 9.99
N ARG A 70 -2.00 -5.91 8.93
CA ARG A 70 -0.86 -6.80 8.70
C ARG A 70 0.48 -6.14 9.02
N ALA A 71 0.46 -4.91 9.50
CA ALA A 71 1.63 -4.18 9.94
C ALA A 71 2.24 -4.78 11.21
N ALA A 72 3.46 -4.35 11.54
CA ALA A 72 4.16 -4.78 12.74
C ALA A 72 3.32 -4.54 14.01
N PRO A 73 3.28 -5.48 14.96
CA PRO A 73 2.40 -5.39 16.14
C PRO A 73 2.58 -4.10 16.94
N ASN A 74 3.82 -3.60 17.05
CA ASN A 74 4.13 -2.36 17.75
C ASN A 74 3.51 -1.14 17.04
N SER A 75 3.63 -1.04 15.70
CA SER A 75 3.03 0.03 14.92
C SER A 75 1.50 0.00 15.02
N VAL A 76 0.89 -1.20 15.01
CA VAL A 76 -0.56 -1.35 15.19
C VAL A 76 -1.00 -0.93 16.59
N SER A 77 -0.20 -1.21 17.63
CA SER A 77 -0.49 -0.75 19.00
C SER A 77 -0.51 0.78 19.10
N GLN A 78 0.51 1.44 18.54
CA GLN A 78 0.57 2.90 18.48
C GLN A 78 -0.59 3.51 17.66
N LEU A 79 -0.96 2.89 16.53
CA LEU A 79 -2.11 3.29 15.75
C LEU A 79 -3.39 3.26 16.60
N ASN A 80 -3.63 2.16 17.34
CA ASN A 80 -4.80 2.02 18.20
C ASN A 80 -4.84 3.06 19.33
N GLU A 81 -3.70 3.44 19.87
CA GLU A 81 -3.60 4.52 20.87
C GLU A 81 -4.02 5.87 20.28
N LEU A 82 -3.53 6.21 19.07
CA LEU A 82 -3.93 7.44 18.39
C LEU A 82 -5.43 7.45 18.00
N VAL A 83 -5.97 6.29 17.66
CA VAL A 83 -7.42 6.15 17.42
C VAL A 83 -8.21 6.41 18.71
N LYS A 84 -7.81 5.85 19.85
CA LYS A 84 -8.45 6.10 21.16
C LYS A 84 -8.38 7.57 21.56
N LEU A 85 -7.31 8.26 21.21
CA LEU A 85 -7.13 9.70 21.46
C LEU A 85 -7.86 10.59 20.44
N GLY A 86 -8.56 10.01 19.46
CA GLY A 86 -9.30 10.76 18.43
C GLY A 86 -8.37 11.49 17.44
N LYS A 87 -7.11 11.09 17.34
CA LYS A 87 -6.14 11.66 16.38
C LYS A 87 -6.21 11.02 15.01
N ILE A 88 -6.66 9.79 14.94
CA ILE A 88 -6.85 9.02 13.70
C ILE A 88 -8.25 8.42 13.73
N ASP A 89 -8.99 8.56 12.62
CA ASP A 89 -10.25 7.85 12.39
C ASP A 89 -9.95 6.52 11.68
N MET A 90 -10.24 5.41 12.36
CA MET A 90 -10.07 4.08 11.80
C MET A 90 -11.38 3.58 11.18
N VAL A 91 -11.43 3.53 9.86
CA VAL A 91 -12.63 3.15 9.10
C VAL A 91 -12.48 1.74 8.54
N VAL A 92 -12.97 0.77 9.30
CA VAL A 92 -12.96 -0.66 8.95
C VAL A 92 -14.34 -1.25 9.22
N PRO A 93 -14.81 -2.25 8.49
CA PRO A 93 -14.24 -2.87 7.29
C PRO A 93 -14.73 -2.18 6.00
N TYR A 94 -13.98 -1.25 5.49
CA TYR A 94 -14.31 -0.50 4.28
C TYR A 94 -13.19 -0.56 3.25
N GLN A 95 -13.55 -0.43 1.99
CA GLN A 95 -12.62 -0.29 0.88
C GLN A 95 -12.94 0.92 0.03
N LEU A 96 -11.95 1.42 -0.67
CA LEU A 96 -12.12 2.52 -1.61
C LEU A 96 -13.07 2.09 -2.74
N HIS A 97 -14.14 2.83 -2.92
CA HIS A 97 -15.13 2.62 -3.98
C HIS A 97 -14.94 3.62 -5.12
N SER A 98 -15.01 4.92 -4.84
CA SER A 98 -14.87 5.98 -5.82
C SER A 98 -14.32 7.26 -5.20
N LEU A 99 -14.02 8.23 -6.05
CA LEU A 99 -13.51 9.55 -5.65
C LEU A 99 -14.42 10.62 -6.24
N LYS A 100 -14.70 11.66 -5.47
CA LYS A 100 -15.36 12.87 -5.94
C LYS A 100 -14.42 14.06 -5.82
N GLY A 101 -14.41 14.89 -6.83
CA GLY A 101 -13.59 16.08 -6.86
C GLY A 101 -14.18 17.17 -7.76
N GLU A 102 -13.66 18.35 -7.60
CA GLU A 102 -14.04 19.52 -8.36
C GLU A 102 -12.81 20.31 -8.80
N ASN A 103 -12.80 20.79 -10.04
CA ASN A 103 -11.68 21.56 -10.62
C ASN A 103 -10.32 20.85 -10.47
N GLY A 104 -10.31 19.51 -10.61
CA GLY A 104 -9.10 18.70 -10.49
C GLY A 104 -8.60 18.50 -9.06
N LYS A 105 -9.34 18.92 -8.03
CA LYS A 105 -9.01 18.71 -6.61
C LYS A 105 -9.94 17.67 -6.01
N LEU A 106 -9.38 16.76 -5.22
CA LEU A 106 -10.16 15.80 -4.43
C LEU A 106 -10.97 16.55 -3.38
N LYS A 107 -12.21 16.12 -3.17
CA LYS A 107 -13.11 16.62 -2.14
C LYS A 107 -13.58 15.53 -1.20
N GLU A 108 -13.93 14.37 -1.78
CA GLU A 108 -14.44 13.25 -1.01
C GLU A 108 -13.88 11.92 -1.53
N VAL A 109 -13.64 11.03 -0.60
CA VAL A 109 -13.37 9.62 -0.84
C VAL A 109 -14.61 8.83 -0.48
N ILE A 110 -15.16 8.11 -1.44
CA ILE A 110 -16.32 7.26 -1.22
C ILE A 110 -15.84 5.85 -0.93
N LEU A 111 -16.27 5.32 0.18
CA LEU A 111 -15.97 3.98 0.66
C LEU A 111 -17.19 3.09 0.51
N ALA A 112 -16.99 1.79 0.38
CA ALA A 112 -18.05 0.79 0.47
C ALA A 112 -17.60 -0.37 1.37
N ASP A 113 -18.54 -0.91 2.14
CA ASP A 113 -18.37 -2.17 2.85
C ASP A 113 -18.71 -3.38 1.94
N MET A 114 -18.76 -4.58 2.50
CA MET A 114 -19.09 -5.79 1.74
C MET A 114 -20.57 -5.87 1.34
N ASP A 115 -21.43 -5.15 2.05
CA ASP A 115 -22.87 -5.07 1.79
C ASP A 115 -23.23 -3.87 0.90
N CYS A 116 -22.19 -3.22 0.31
CA CYS A 116 -22.32 -2.05 -0.56
C CYS A 116 -22.91 -0.80 0.14
N HIS A 117 -22.85 -0.72 1.47
CA HIS A 117 -23.18 0.53 2.14
C HIS A 117 -22.05 1.53 1.93
N GLU A 118 -22.41 2.69 1.40
CA GLU A 118 -21.46 3.75 1.12
C GLU A 118 -21.25 4.68 2.31
N LYS A 119 -20.01 5.11 2.48
CA LYS A 119 -19.60 6.16 3.43
C LYS A 119 -18.70 7.15 2.71
N ALA A 120 -19.02 8.45 2.80
CA ALA A 120 -18.17 9.50 2.27
C ALA A 120 -17.24 10.05 3.37
N LEU A 121 -15.98 10.29 3.03
CA LEU A 121 -15.01 10.98 3.87
C LEU A 121 -14.51 12.22 3.14
N GLU A 122 -14.52 13.37 3.80
CA GLU A 122 -13.87 14.58 3.29
C GLU A 122 -12.35 14.33 3.15
N ALA A 123 -11.77 14.67 2.01
CA ALA A 123 -10.36 14.44 1.73
C ALA A 123 -9.78 15.45 0.76
N ASP A 124 -8.65 16.04 1.14
CA ASP A 124 -7.80 16.83 0.25
C ASP A 124 -6.76 15.94 -0.45
N VAL A 125 -6.34 14.87 0.25
CA VAL A 125 -5.32 13.93 -0.23
C VAL A 125 -5.70 12.49 0.08
N LEU A 126 -5.54 11.61 -0.92
CA LEU A 126 -5.62 10.17 -0.77
C LEU A 126 -4.25 9.53 -0.95
N LEU A 127 -3.87 8.66 -0.03
CA LEU A 127 -2.64 7.87 -0.03
C LEU A 127 -2.98 6.37 -0.11
N PRO A 128 -3.03 5.76 -1.31
CA PRO A 128 -3.35 4.35 -1.46
C PRO A 128 -2.09 3.49 -1.32
N PHE A 129 -1.96 2.80 -0.18
CA PHE A 129 -0.87 1.85 0.13
C PHE A 129 -1.36 0.40 0.07
N TYR A 130 -1.73 -0.08 -1.12
CA TYR A 130 -2.24 -1.45 -1.31
C TYR A 130 -1.16 -2.52 -1.41
N GLY A 131 0.11 -2.15 -1.28
CA GLY A 131 1.26 -3.01 -1.49
C GLY A 131 1.64 -3.11 -2.97
N LEU A 132 2.73 -3.80 -3.23
CA LEU A 132 3.22 -4.05 -4.59
C LEU A 132 2.52 -5.29 -5.17
N SER A 133 2.09 -5.21 -6.42
CA SER A 133 1.73 -6.38 -7.20
C SER A 133 2.95 -6.81 -8.02
N MET A 134 3.43 -8.00 -7.75
CA MET A 134 4.53 -8.57 -8.52
C MET A 134 3.96 -9.17 -9.82
N GLU A 135 4.48 -8.72 -10.93
CA GLU A 135 4.24 -9.30 -12.25
C GLU A 135 5.57 -9.67 -12.87
N LEU A 136 5.73 -10.96 -13.19
CA LEU A 136 6.97 -11.49 -13.72
C LEU A 136 7.17 -11.12 -15.19
N GLY A 137 6.09 -10.71 -15.88
CA GLY A 137 6.15 -10.41 -17.31
C GLY A 137 6.71 -11.58 -18.11
N PRO A 138 7.59 -11.33 -19.12
CA PRO A 138 8.17 -12.38 -19.94
C PRO A 138 8.97 -13.44 -19.16
N ILE A 139 9.47 -13.10 -17.96
CA ILE A 139 10.22 -14.04 -17.09
C ILE A 139 9.35 -15.25 -16.71
N ALA A 140 8.04 -15.08 -16.64
CA ALA A 140 7.11 -16.18 -16.34
C ALA A 140 7.15 -17.30 -17.38
N GLU A 141 7.59 -17.01 -18.62
CA GLU A 141 7.65 -17.93 -19.74
C GLU A 141 9.02 -18.62 -19.90
N TRP A 142 9.99 -18.29 -19.04
CA TRP A 142 11.34 -18.83 -19.12
C TRP A 142 11.50 -20.26 -18.60
N GLY A 143 10.41 -20.90 -18.17
CA GLY A 143 10.45 -22.26 -17.61
C GLY A 143 10.99 -22.33 -16.18
N LEU A 144 11.02 -21.21 -15.47
CA LEU A 144 11.41 -21.14 -14.06
C LEU A 144 10.35 -21.74 -13.16
N ASN A 145 10.76 -22.37 -12.07
CA ASN A 145 9.84 -22.82 -11.03
C ASN A 145 9.29 -21.61 -10.27
N ILE A 146 8.00 -21.35 -10.44
CA ILE A 146 7.33 -20.18 -9.85
C ILE A 146 6.37 -20.65 -8.74
N ASP A 147 6.55 -20.14 -7.52
CA ASP A 147 5.63 -20.29 -6.43
C ASP A 147 5.04 -18.92 -6.05
N LYS A 148 3.70 -18.78 -6.14
CA LYS A 148 2.95 -17.56 -5.76
C LYS A 148 3.57 -16.27 -6.31
N LYS A 149 3.96 -16.29 -7.59
CA LYS A 149 4.63 -15.18 -8.31
C LYS A 149 6.07 -14.90 -7.87
N HIS A 150 6.70 -15.80 -7.15
CA HIS A 150 8.13 -15.74 -6.80
C HIS A 150 8.86 -16.87 -7.49
N ILE A 151 10.15 -16.68 -7.76
CA ILE A 151 11.01 -17.67 -8.39
C ILE A 151 11.62 -18.54 -7.29
N ALA A 152 11.36 -19.85 -7.35
CA ALA A 152 11.97 -20.80 -6.43
C ALA A 152 13.47 -20.92 -6.70
N VAL A 153 14.28 -20.82 -5.63
CA VAL A 153 15.73 -20.89 -5.71
C VAL A 153 16.29 -21.82 -4.64
N ASN A 154 17.48 -22.33 -4.89
CA ASN A 154 18.28 -22.99 -3.87
C ASN A 154 18.76 -21.92 -2.87
N GLN A 155 18.51 -22.12 -1.59
CA GLN A 155 18.83 -21.13 -0.54
C GLN A 155 20.33 -20.84 -0.42
N ALA A 156 21.19 -21.82 -0.69
CA ALA A 156 22.64 -21.66 -0.53
C ALA A 156 23.30 -20.97 -1.73
N THR A 157 22.77 -21.20 -2.94
CA THR A 157 23.38 -20.72 -4.19
C THR A 157 22.58 -19.62 -4.86
N MET A 158 21.30 -19.42 -4.48
CA MET A 158 20.33 -18.55 -5.15
C MET A 158 20.07 -18.93 -6.61
N GLU A 159 20.48 -20.13 -7.03
CA GLU A 159 20.27 -20.65 -8.37
C GLU A 159 18.84 -21.19 -8.53
N THR A 160 18.27 -20.99 -9.70
CA THR A 160 16.92 -21.46 -10.04
C THR A 160 17.00 -22.94 -10.51
N ASN A 161 15.88 -23.48 -11.02
CA ASN A 161 15.86 -24.78 -11.68
C ASN A 161 16.57 -24.81 -13.05
N ILE A 162 16.93 -23.65 -13.59
CA ILE A 162 17.68 -23.52 -14.83
C ILE A 162 19.12 -23.16 -14.48
N GLU A 163 20.06 -23.98 -14.93
CA GLU A 163 21.50 -23.81 -14.71
C GLU A 163 21.96 -22.39 -15.11
N ARG A 164 22.78 -21.77 -14.28
CA ARG A 164 23.34 -20.41 -14.45
C ARG A 164 22.32 -19.27 -14.43
N ILE A 165 21.06 -19.53 -14.06
CA ILE A 165 20.09 -18.48 -13.78
C ILE A 165 19.87 -18.38 -12.27
N PHE A 166 20.11 -17.19 -11.73
CA PHE A 166 20.01 -16.87 -10.31
C PHE A 166 18.89 -15.85 -10.09
N ALA A 167 18.17 -15.95 -8.96
CA ALA A 167 17.22 -14.95 -8.55
C ALA A 167 17.49 -14.52 -7.10
N ILE A 168 17.56 -13.21 -6.88
CA ILE A 168 17.85 -12.61 -5.57
C ILE A 168 16.84 -11.52 -5.25
N GLY A 169 16.77 -11.14 -3.98
CA GLY A 169 15.85 -10.09 -3.50
C GLY A 169 14.41 -10.58 -3.37
N ASP A 170 13.45 -9.68 -3.46
CA ASP A 170 12.03 -9.98 -3.20
C ASP A 170 11.42 -11.03 -4.15
N ILE A 171 11.95 -11.15 -5.36
CA ILE A 171 11.46 -12.09 -6.36
C ILE A 171 11.81 -13.55 -6.02
N ALA A 172 12.90 -13.78 -5.31
CA ALA A 172 13.32 -15.14 -4.94
C ALA A 172 12.43 -15.72 -3.85
N HIS A 173 12.21 -17.04 -3.89
CA HIS A 173 11.51 -17.81 -2.86
C HIS A 173 12.33 -19.01 -2.43
N TYR A 174 12.52 -19.16 -1.13
CA TYR A 174 13.08 -20.35 -0.47
C TYR A 174 12.46 -20.50 0.92
N GLU A 175 12.54 -21.68 1.48
CA GLU A 175 11.96 -21.99 2.79
C GLU A 175 12.60 -21.15 3.89
N GLY A 176 11.78 -20.56 4.78
CA GLY A 176 12.24 -19.69 5.87
C GLY A 176 12.62 -18.26 5.48
N LYS A 177 12.43 -17.87 4.20
CA LYS A 177 12.74 -16.50 3.76
C LYS A 177 11.93 -15.46 4.53
N LEU A 178 12.62 -14.49 5.12
CA LEU A 178 12.03 -13.26 5.63
C LEU A 178 11.99 -12.20 4.53
N LYS A 179 10.87 -11.51 4.39
CA LYS A 179 10.70 -10.41 3.42
C LYS A 179 11.33 -9.12 3.96
N LEU A 180 12.64 -9.10 4.08
CA LEU A 180 13.43 -7.96 4.50
C LEU A 180 14.39 -7.54 3.38
N ILE A 181 14.60 -6.22 3.23
CA ILE A 181 15.58 -5.68 2.27
C ILE A 181 16.98 -6.28 2.50
N LEU A 182 17.35 -6.49 3.76
CA LEU A 182 18.63 -7.12 4.16
C LEU A 182 18.80 -8.53 3.57
N CYS A 183 17.73 -9.29 3.39
CA CYS A 183 17.82 -10.63 2.79
C CYS A 183 18.07 -10.60 1.26
N GLY A 184 18.16 -9.45 0.65
CA GLY A 184 18.53 -9.28 -0.76
C GLY A 184 20.02 -8.95 -0.98
N PHE A 185 20.79 -8.79 0.11
CA PHE A 185 22.21 -8.44 0.07
C PHE A 185 23.17 -9.61 0.43
N HIS A 186 22.64 -10.80 0.62
CA HIS A 186 23.43 -12.01 0.88
C HIS A 186 23.72 -12.76 -0.40
#